data_3c38f90f0d73acb2529e4c11796f343a
#
_entry.id   3c38f90f0d73acb2529e4c11796f343a
#
_cell.length_a   1.000
_cell.length_b   1.000
_cell.length_c   1.000
_cell.angle_alpha   90.00
_cell.angle_beta   90.00
_cell.angle_gamma   90.00
#
_symmetry.space_group_name_H-M   'P 1'
#
loop_
_entity.id
_entity.type
_entity.pdbx_description
1 polymer ?
#
loop_
_entity_poly.entity_id
_entity_poly.type
_entity_poly.pdbx_seq_one_letter_code
_entity_poly.pdbx_strand_id
1 'polypeptide(L)'
;MTLARHVIDRCNLTILLEPGHEDLAEFLSRHEVEIIASLPCYSARNVNEQRGDGVFDASIRALQLLNRLGYGSDGRLPLHLVYNPNGTFLPGPQAELEADYKAELQQHFGIVFNRLYTITNMPIARFEGHLRHHGQYDAYMDLLLRSFNPANVNGLMCRNTLNIGWRGEVYDCDFNQMLDLQWRDGGPRYLWDIDPAQVEGRAILTGDHCFGCTAGCGSSCGGALAAP
;
A
#
# COMPACT_ATOMS: atom_id res chain seq x y z
N MET A 1 24.41 -18.75 10.80
CA MET A 1 23.99 -17.44 11.34
C MET A 1 22.60 -17.17 10.81
N THR A 2 21.56 -17.24 11.64
CA THR A 2 20.19 -16.98 11.20
C THR A 2 20.02 -15.47 11.13
N LEU A 3 19.78 -14.92 9.93
CA LEU A 3 19.50 -13.51 9.78
C LEU A 3 18.04 -13.27 10.22
N ALA A 4 17.84 -12.62 11.36
CA ALA A 4 16.51 -12.13 11.73
C ALA A 4 16.08 -11.08 10.71
N ARG A 5 14.96 -11.32 10.02
CA ARG A 5 14.36 -10.39 9.06
C ARG A 5 12.90 -10.16 9.45
N HIS A 6 12.48 -8.92 9.38
CA HIS A 6 11.07 -8.58 9.45
C HIS A 6 10.46 -8.75 8.06
N VAL A 7 9.40 -9.52 7.96
CA VAL A 7 8.72 -9.81 6.70
C VAL A 7 7.32 -9.21 6.76
N ILE A 8 6.96 -8.48 5.71
CA ILE A 8 5.65 -7.85 5.56
C ILE A 8 5.00 -8.39 4.28
N ASP A 9 3.80 -8.93 4.39
CA ASP A 9 2.94 -9.26 3.25
C ASP A 9 1.96 -8.11 2.98
N ARG A 10 2.01 -7.58 1.74
CA ARG A 10 1.02 -6.63 1.24
C ARG A 10 -0.13 -7.37 0.59
N CYS A 11 -1.07 -7.73 1.42
CA CYS A 11 -2.08 -8.74 1.14
C CYS A 11 -3.30 -8.20 0.38
N ASN A 12 -3.65 -8.89 -0.69
CA ASN A 12 -5.02 -8.87 -1.18
C ASN A 12 -5.80 -9.96 -0.43
N LEU A 13 -6.65 -9.56 0.50
CA LEU A 13 -7.34 -10.46 1.44
C LEU A 13 -8.02 -11.66 0.79
N THR A 14 -8.54 -11.51 -0.43
CA THR A 14 -9.28 -12.59 -1.10
C THR A 14 -8.42 -13.81 -1.39
N ILE A 15 -7.08 -13.65 -1.52
CA ILE A 15 -6.16 -14.78 -1.76
C ILE A 15 -6.22 -15.83 -0.65
N LEU A 16 -6.50 -15.41 0.59
CA LEU A 16 -6.58 -16.30 1.74
C LEU A 16 -7.79 -17.26 1.69
N LEU A 17 -8.70 -17.03 0.76
CA LEU A 17 -9.90 -17.84 0.56
C LEU A 17 -9.94 -18.53 -0.82
N GLU A 18 -8.90 -18.33 -1.63
CA GLU A 18 -8.82 -18.94 -2.96
C GLU A 18 -8.45 -20.43 -2.86
N PRO A 19 -9.05 -21.28 -3.69
CA PRO A 19 -8.69 -22.70 -3.75
C PRO A 19 -7.20 -22.92 -3.98
N GLY A 20 -6.59 -23.82 -3.20
CA GLY A 20 -5.16 -24.12 -3.23
C GLY A 20 -4.29 -23.22 -2.35
N HIS A 21 -4.92 -22.33 -1.58
CA HIS A 21 -4.26 -21.43 -0.61
C HIS A 21 -4.82 -21.57 0.81
N GLU A 22 -5.43 -22.70 1.12
CA GLU A 22 -6.15 -22.95 2.37
C GLU A 22 -5.23 -22.86 3.61
N ASP A 23 -3.95 -23.18 3.45
CA ASP A 23 -2.93 -23.13 4.52
C ASP A 23 -2.18 -21.81 4.62
N LEU A 24 -2.41 -20.87 3.67
CA LEU A 24 -1.62 -19.62 3.57
C LEU A 24 -1.74 -18.76 4.84
N ALA A 25 -2.92 -18.58 5.39
CA ALA A 25 -3.11 -17.80 6.61
C ALA A 25 -2.35 -18.39 7.82
N GLU A 26 -2.38 -19.73 7.97
CA GLU A 26 -1.63 -20.43 9.01
C GLU A 26 -0.11 -20.37 8.76
N PHE A 27 0.31 -20.48 7.49
CA PHE A 27 1.72 -20.32 7.10
C PHE A 27 2.23 -18.94 7.52
N LEU A 28 1.53 -17.86 7.16
CA LEU A 28 1.89 -16.49 7.52
C LEU A 28 1.96 -16.32 9.05
N SER A 29 0.98 -16.85 9.79
CA SER A 29 0.95 -16.79 11.25
C SER A 29 2.14 -17.53 11.90
N ARG A 30 2.45 -18.74 11.43
CA ARG A 30 3.59 -19.53 11.95
C ARG A 30 4.94 -18.86 11.73
N HIS A 31 5.07 -18.09 10.65
CA HIS A 31 6.29 -17.37 10.31
C HIS A 31 6.30 -15.93 10.82
N GLU A 32 5.29 -15.53 11.61
CA GLU A 32 5.16 -14.20 12.21
C GLU A 32 5.28 -13.07 11.17
N VAL A 33 4.67 -13.30 9.99
CA VAL A 33 4.66 -12.31 8.92
C VAL A 33 3.68 -11.21 9.26
N GLU A 34 4.12 -9.95 9.27
CA GLU A 34 3.21 -8.80 9.38
C GLU A 34 2.32 -8.71 8.14
N ILE A 35 1.04 -8.43 8.33
CA ILE A 35 0.09 -8.28 7.22
C ILE A 35 -0.36 -6.83 7.12
N ILE A 36 -0.20 -6.26 5.91
CA ILE A 36 -0.75 -4.97 5.52
C ILE A 36 -1.78 -5.23 4.42
N ALA A 37 -3.05 -5.24 4.78
CA ALA A 37 -4.14 -5.68 3.91
C ALA A 37 -4.92 -4.50 3.31
N SER A 38 -5.25 -4.60 2.04
CA SER A 38 -6.03 -3.56 1.37
C SER A 38 -7.53 -3.71 1.65
N LEU A 39 -8.10 -2.77 2.39
CA LEU A 39 -9.54 -2.63 2.56
C LEU A 39 -9.93 -1.16 2.35
N PRO A 40 -10.26 -0.74 1.11
CA PRO A 40 -10.42 0.67 0.75
C PRO A 40 -11.63 1.35 1.40
N CYS A 41 -12.57 0.60 1.94
CA CYS A 41 -13.68 1.12 2.74
C CYS A 41 -14.19 0.04 3.70
N TYR A 42 -14.85 0.46 4.77
CA TYR A 42 -15.60 -0.42 5.69
C TYR A 42 -17.05 -0.69 5.23
N SER A 43 -17.46 -0.15 4.07
CA SER A 43 -18.78 -0.40 3.49
C SER A 43 -18.70 -1.27 2.24
N ALA A 44 -19.63 -2.22 2.11
CA ALA A 44 -19.71 -3.14 0.98
C ALA A 44 -19.83 -2.42 -0.36
N ARG A 45 -20.67 -1.37 -0.43
CA ARG A 45 -20.89 -0.59 -1.64
C ARG A 45 -19.58 -0.04 -2.20
N ASN A 46 -18.81 0.68 -1.38
CA ASN A 46 -17.59 1.35 -1.85
C ASN A 46 -16.49 0.35 -2.23
N VAL A 47 -16.36 -0.78 -1.51
CA VAL A 47 -15.36 -1.80 -1.84
C VAL A 47 -15.74 -2.51 -3.13
N ASN A 48 -17.01 -2.88 -3.29
CA ASN A 48 -17.45 -3.58 -4.49
C ASN A 48 -17.38 -2.68 -5.74
N GLU A 49 -17.68 -1.39 -5.63
CA GLU A 49 -17.47 -0.42 -6.71
C GLU A 49 -16.00 -0.33 -7.16
N GLN A 50 -15.04 -0.40 -6.23
CA GLN A 50 -13.61 -0.33 -6.55
C GLN A 50 -13.00 -1.65 -7.02
N ARG A 51 -13.47 -2.78 -6.48
CA ARG A 51 -12.77 -4.06 -6.56
C ARG A 51 -13.58 -5.19 -7.19
N GLY A 52 -14.87 -4.99 -7.37
CA GLY A 52 -15.79 -5.99 -7.90
C GLY A 52 -16.72 -6.59 -6.84
N ASP A 53 -17.80 -7.19 -7.32
CA ASP A 53 -18.84 -7.75 -6.47
C ASP A 53 -18.32 -8.90 -5.59
N GLY A 54 -18.75 -8.92 -4.33
CA GLY A 54 -18.41 -9.96 -3.35
C GLY A 54 -17.00 -9.82 -2.73
N VAL A 55 -16.19 -8.88 -3.19
CA VAL A 55 -14.83 -8.67 -2.65
C VAL A 55 -14.91 -8.18 -1.20
N PHE A 56 -15.89 -7.37 -0.84
CA PHE A 56 -16.07 -6.95 0.55
C PHE A 56 -16.31 -8.14 1.48
N ASP A 57 -17.29 -8.99 1.18
CA ASP A 57 -17.63 -10.14 2.03
C ASP A 57 -16.48 -11.14 2.15
N ALA A 58 -15.76 -11.37 1.04
CA ALA A 58 -14.55 -12.19 1.07
C ALA A 58 -13.47 -11.57 1.96
N SER A 59 -13.25 -10.25 1.88
CA SER A 59 -12.28 -9.53 2.72
C SER A 59 -12.65 -9.61 4.20
N ILE A 60 -13.93 -9.46 4.56
CA ILE A 60 -14.42 -9.60 5.95
C ILE A 60 -14.14 -11.01 6.48
N ARG A 61 -14.46 -12.06 5.71
CA ARG A 61 -14.18 -13.45 6.11
C ARG A 61 -12.69 -13.71 6.29
N ALA A 62 -11.86 -13.17 5.41
CA ALA A 62 -10.40 -13.29 5.50
C ALA A 62 -9.84 -12.58 6.76
N LEU A 63 -10.32 -11.37 7.07
CA LEU A 63 -9.95 -10.66 8.30
C LEU A 63 -10.37 -11.42 9.55
N GLN A 64 -11.57 -11.99 9.56
CA GLN A 64 -12.02 -12.85 10.66
C GLN A 64 -11.17 -14.12 10.81
N LEU A 65 -10.72 -14.72 9.69
CA LEU A 65 -9.78 -15.84 9.71
C LEU A 65 -8.45 -15.41 10.36
N LEU A 66 -7.87 -14.28 9.93
CA LEU A 66 -6.64 -13.74 10.50
C LEU A 66 -6.80 -13.44 12.02
N ASN A 67 -7.90 -12.83 12.43
CA ASN A 67 -8.15 -12.56 13.85
C ASN A 67 -8.24 -13.85 14.69
N ARG A 68 -8.83 -14.93 14.16
CA ARG A 68 -8.84 -16.24 14.85
C ARG A 68 -7.43 -16.83 15.06
N LEU A 69 -6.46 -16.48 14.17
CA LEU A 69 -5.06 -16.87 14.30
C LEU A 69 -4.25 -15.96 15.22
N GLY A 70 -4.87 -14.88 15.77
CA GLY A 70 -4.24 -13.94 16.70
C GLY A 70 -3.79 -12.62 16.06
N TYR A 71 -3.93 -12.46 14.73
CA TYR A 71 -3.58 -11.19 14.08
C TYR A 71 -4.42 -10.03 14.60
N GLY A 72 -3.79 -8.88 14.78
CA GLY A 72 -4.43 -7.64 15.20
C GLY A 72 -4.69 -7.51 16.71
N SER A 73 -4.62 -8.62 17.48
CA SER A 73 -4.93 -8.65 18.91
C SER A 73 -3.67 -8.64 19.79
N ASP A 74 -2.61 -9.31 19.39
CA ASP A 74 -1.33 -9.30 20.09
C ASP A 74 -0.24 -8.61 19.23
N GLY A 75 0.80 -8.11 19.89
CA GLY A 75 1.88 -7.41 19.18
C GLY A 75 2.79 -8.31 18.34
N ARG A 76 2.59 -9.63 18.40
CA ARG A 76 3.41 -10.63 17.69
C ARG A 76 2.95 -10.82 16.24
N LEU A 77 1.64 -10.68 15.98
CA LEU A 77 1.03 -10.82 14.67
C LEU A 77 0.35 -9.51 14.25
N PRO A 78 1.12 -8.52 13.78
CA PRO A 78 0.54 -7.23 13.38
C PRO A 78 -0.36 -7.39 12.16
N LEU A 79 -1.52 -6.73 12.22
CA LEU A 79 -2.46 -6.59 11.11
C LEU A 79 -2.76 -5.12 10.90
N HIS A 80 -2.44 -4.62 9.73
CA HIS A 80 -2.73 -3.26 9.34
C HIS A 80 -3.65 -3.24 8.13
N LEU A 81 -4.47 -2.20 8.03
CA LEU A 81 -5.33 -2.00 6.88
C LEU A 81 -4.85 -0.81 6.06
N VAL A 82 -5.14 -0.84 4.77
CA VAL A 82 -4.86 0.26 3.85
C VAL A 82 -6.15 0.80 3.28
N TYR A 83 -6.36 2.09 3.48
CA TYR A 83 -7.39 2.90 2.84
C TYR A 83 -6.82 3.67 1.66
N ASN A 84 -7.56 3.73 0.57
CA ASN A 84 -7.37 4.72 -0.49
C ASN A 84 -8.72 5.29 -0.94
N PRO A 85 -8.79 6.58 -1.31
CA PRO A 85 -10.05 7.23 -1.71
C PRO A 85 -10.73 6.53 -2.89
N ASN A 86 -12.05 6.51 -2.91
CA ASN A 86 -12.83 6.11 -4.08
C ASN A 86 -13.11 7.36 -4.95
N GLY A 87 -12.07 7.92 -5.58
CA GLY A 87 -12.24 9.09 -6.44
C GLY A 87 -11.01 10.00 -6.53
N THR A 88 -11.29 11.21 -7.01
CA THR A 88 -10.29 12.25 -7.33
C THR A 88 -10.09 13.26 -6.20
N PHE A 89 -9.90 12.75 -4.97
CA PHE A 89 -9.66 13.57 -3.79
C PHE A 89 -8.56 12.93 -2.93
N LEU A 90 -7.95 13.75 -2.06
CA LEU A 90 -6.95 13.29 -1.12
C LEU A 90 -7.60 12.61 0.09
N PRO A 91 -6.93 11.65 0.74
CA PRO A 91 -7.41 11.08 2.00
C PRO A 91 -7.64 12.17 3.06
N GLY A 92 -8.63 11.97 3.91
CA GLY A 92 -8.77 12.71 5.16
C GLY A 92 -7.69 12.35 6.18
N PRO A 93 -7.73 12.99 7.38
CA PRO A 93 -6.79 12.71 8.47
C PRO A 93 -6.77 11.23 8.82
N GLN A 94 -5.59 10.60 8.79
CA GLN A 94 -5.44 9.16 9.01
C GLN A 94 -5.99 8.70 10.36
N ALA A 95 -5.78 9.48 11.42
CA ALA A 95 -6.22 9.12 12.77
C ALA A 95 -7.75 9.07 12.91
N GLU A 96 -8.46 9.98 12.25
CA GLU A 96 -9.93 10.00 12.24
C GLU A 96 -10.48 8.80 11.48
N LEU A 97 -9.95 8.56 10.27
CA LEU A 97 -10.32 7.38 9.48
C LEU A 97 -10.02 6.07 10.22
N GLU A 98 -8.89 5.99 10.93
CA GLU A 98 -8.55 4.80 11.72
C GLU A 98 -9.57 4.57 12.83
N ALA A 99 -10.02 5.63 13.52
CA ALA A 99 -11.02 5.53 14.58
C ALA A 99 -12.36 5.03 14.01
N ASP A 100 -12.82 5.56 12.89
CA ASP A 100 -14.03 5.13 12.21
C ASP A 100 -13.95 3.66 11.77
N TYR A 101 -12.84 3.26 11.13
CA TYR A 101 -12.62 1.86 10.73
C TYR A 101 -12.64 0.90 11.91
N LYS A 102 -12.00 1.26 13.03
CA LYS A 102 -12.00 0.45 14.25
C LYS A 102 -13.40 0.29 14.83
N ALA A 103 -14.17 1.38 14.90
CA ALA A 103 -15.52 1.35 15.40
C ALA A 103 -16.44 0.49 14.52
N GLU A 104 -16.46 0.74 13.22
CA GLU A 104 -17.32 0.05 12.25
C GLU A 104 -17.00 -1.45 12.14
N LEU A 105 -15.72 -1.78 11.96
CA LEU A 105 -15.32 -3.19 11.78
C LEU A 105 -15.49 -4.01 13.07
N GLN A 106 -15.23 -3.41 14.23
CA GLN A 106 -15.48 -4.07 15.52
C GLN A 106 -16.96 -4.27 15.78
N GLN A 107 -17.77 -3.21 15.58
CA GLN A 107 -19.21 -3.24 15.90
C GLN A 107 -19.97 -4.23 14.99
N HIS A 108 -19.67 -4.23 13.68
CA HIS A 108 -20.47 -4.99 12.71
C HIS A 108 -19.91 -6.39 12.43
N PHE A 109 -18.60 -6.60 12.61
CA PHE A 109 -17.95 -7.85 12.18
C PHE A 109 -17.06 -8.49 13.25
N GLY A 110 -16.87 -7.85 14.42
CA GLY A 110 -15.98 -8.30 15.48
C GLY A 110 -14.50 -8.30 15.09
N ILE A 111 -14.13 -7.51 14.07
CA ILE A 111 -12.75 -7.46 13.53
C ILE A 111 -11.92 -6.45 14.30
N VAL A 112 -10.69 -6.86 14.65
CA VAL A 112 -9.66 -6.01 15.24
C VAL A 112 -8.46 -5.90 14.31
N PHE A 113 -7.81 -4.74 14.32
CA PHE A 113 -6.56 -4.49 13.60
C PHE A 113 -5.73 -3.43 14.34
N ASN A 114 -4.43 -3.33 14.02
CA ASN A 114 -3.54 -2.45 14.78
C ASN A 114 -3.57 -1.01 14.26
N ARG A 115 -3.37 -0.78 12.95
CA ARG A 115 -3.32 0.55 12.34
C ARG A 115 -4.03 0.60 10.99
N LEU A 116 -4.52 1.79 10.64
CA LEU A 116 -4.95 2.12 9.28
C LEU A 116 -3.87 2.99 8.61
N TYR A 117 -3.47 2.62 7.42
CA TYR A 117 -2.63 3.44 6.56
C TYR A 117 -3.45 4.08 5.46
N THR A 118 -3.35 5.39 5.32
CA THR A 118 -4.00 6.10 4.22
C THR A 118 -3.01 6.32 3.09
N ILE A 119 -3.43 5.99 1.87
CA ILE A 119 -2.62 6.22 0.67
C ILE A 119 -3.41 7.04 -0.34
N THR A 120 -2.69 7.90 -1.07
CA THR A 120 -3.24 8.66 -2.19
C THR A 120 -3.32 7.75 -3.43
N ASN A 121 -4.35 7.93 -4.24
CA ASN A 121 -4.42 7.23 -5.52
C ASN A 121 -3.33 7.76 -6.47
N MET A 122 -2.52 6.84 -6.99
CA MET A 122 -1.49 7.20 -7.97
C MET A 122 -2.09 7.33 -9.36
N PRO A 123 -1.84 8.44 -10.08
CA PRO A 123 -2.38 8.68 -11.44
C PRO A 123 -1.64 7.85 -12.50
N ILE A 124 -1.62 6.53 -12.31
CA ILE A 124 -0.94 5.56 -13.19
C ILE A 124 -1.84 4.36 -13.48
N ALA A 125 -1.50 3.60 -14.50
CA ALA A 125 -2.10 2.32 -14.83
C ALA A 125 -3.65 2.39 -14.91
N ARG A 126 -4.37 1.55 -14.20
CA ARG A 126 -5.85 1.50 -14.27
C ARG A 126 -6.50 2.80 -13.81
N PHE A 127 -5.96 3.46 -12.77
CA PHE A 127 -6.54 4.70 -12.28
C PHE A 127 -6.30 5.86 -13.27
N GLU A 128 -5.12 5.93 -13.90
CA GLU A 128 -4.87 6.87 -14.98
C GLU A 128 -5.85 6.65 -16.15
N GLY A 129 -6.04 5.39 -16.57
CA GLY A 129 -7.00 5.05 -17.61
C GLY A 129 -8.43 5.50 -17.27
N HIS A 130 -8.86 5.29 -16.01
CA HIS A 130 -10.13 5.77 -15.50
C HIS A 130 -10.23 7.31 -15.55
N LEU A 131 -9.23 8.02 -15.06
CA LEU A 131 -9.17 9.48 -15.07
C LEU A 131 -9.26 10.05 -16.49
N ARG A 132 -8.50 9.49 -17.43
CA ARG A 132 -8.51 9.92 -18.84
C ARG A 132 -9.86 9.65 -19.51
N HIS A 133 -10.42 8.48 -19.27
CA HIS A 133 -11.76 8.13 -19.82
C HIS A 133 -12.85 9.10 -19.38
N HIS A 134 -12.77 9.63 -18.15
CA HIS A 134 -13.74 10.57 -17.59
C HIS A 134 -13.34 12.04 -17.75
N GLY A 135 -12.22 12.35 -18.43
CA GLY A 135 -11.72 13.72 -18.61
C GLY A 135 -11.27 14.37 -17.30
N GLN A 136 -10.88 13.60 -16.29
CA GLN A 136 -10.53 14.06 -14.94
C GLN A 136 -9.02 14.09 -14.67
N TYR A 137 -8.20 13.64 -15.62
CA TYR A 137 -6.74 13.49 -15.40
C TYR A 137 -6.08 14.83 -15.05
N ASP A 138 -6.29 15.86 -15.86
CA ASP A 138 -5.64 17.16 -15.67
C ASP A 138 -6.10 17.82 -14.35
N ALA A 139 -7.40 17.75 -14.03
CA ALA A 139 -7.93 18.27 -12.78
C ALA A 139 -7.36 17.53 -11.54
N TYR A 140 -7.14 16.24 -11.65
CA TYR A 140 -6.53 15.45 -10.56
C TYR A 140 -5.03 15.77 -10.42
N MET A 141 -4.30 15.88 -11.53
CA MET A 141 -2.90 16.31 -11.49
C MET A 141 -2.75 17.72 -10.91
N ASP A 142 -3.62 18.64 -11.27
CA ASP A 142 -3.68 19.99 -10.68
C ASP A 142 -3.93 19.94 -9.16
N LEU A 143 -4.80 19.03 -8.69
CA LEU A 143 -5.01 18.83 -7.25
C LEU A 143 -3.71 18.36 -6.57
N LEU A 144 -3.03 17.36 -7.11
CA LEU A 144 -1.79 16.84 -6.55
C LEU A 144 -0.69 17.91 -6.50
N LEU A 145 -0.53 18.67 -7.60
CA LEU A 145 0.46 19.74 -7.71
C LEU A 145 0.21 20.86 -6.69
N ARG A 146 -1.04 21.35 -6.58
CA ARG A 146 -1.41 22.39 -5.61
C ARG A 146 -1.32 21.93 -4.15
N SER A 147 -1.43 20.62 -3.93
CA SER A 147 -1.32 20.01 -2.60
C SER A 147 0.10 19.54 -2.28
N PHE A 148 1.09 19.83 -3.13
CA PHE A 148 2.48 19.46 -2.87
C PHE A 148 2.95 19.96 -1.52
N ASN A 149 3.45 19.03 -0.68
CA ASN A 149 3.95 19.34 0.65
C ASN A 149 5.42 18.95 0.75
N PRO A 150 6.36 19.91 0.79
CA PRO A 150 7.79 19.63 0.85
C PRO A 150 8.21 18.90 2.13
N ALA A 151 7.43 18.97 3.22
CA ALA A 151 7.71 18.24 4.46
C ALA A 151 7.66 16.71 4.26
N ASN A 152 6.90 16.24 3.27
CA ASN A 152 6.80 14.82 2.97
C ASN A 152 8.05 14.23 2.28
N VAL A 153 8.85 15.07 1.59
CA VAL A 153 9.95 14.61 0.72
C VAL A 153 10.96 13.75 1.47
N ASN A 154 11.30 14.12 2.71
CA ASN A 154 12.28 13.38 3.50
C ASN A 154 11.78 12.02 4.02
N GLY A 155 10.47 11.83 4.11
CA GLY A 155 9.83 10.59 4.56
C GLY A 155 9.47 9.61 3.45
N LEU A 156 9.70 9.95 2.18
CA LEU A 156 9.34 9.09 1.05
C LEU A 156 10.11 7.77 1.08
N MET A 157 9.42 6.66 0.91
CA MET A 157 10.01 5.33 0.96
C MET A 157 11.07 5.07 -0.12
N CYS A 158 10.94 5.64 -1.30
CA CYS A 158 11.90 5.49 -2.39
C CYS A 158 13.31 5.99 -2.03
N ARG A 159 13.48 6.74 -0.93
CA ARG A 159 14.78 7.22 -0.46
C ARG A 159 15.59 6.17 0.30
N ASN A 160 14.95 5.12 0.82
CA ASN A 160 15.59 4.11 1.67
C ASN A 160 15.14 2.67 1.35
N THR A 161 14.44 2.46 0.26
CA THR A 161 14.00 1.14 -0.19
C THR A 161 14.46 0.87 -1.62
N LEU A 162 14.55 -0.41 -1.96
CA LEU A 162 14.67 -0.89 -3.34
C LEU A 162 13.46 -1.75 -3.62
N ASN A 163 12.90 -1.60 -4.80
CA ASN A 163 11.87 -2.48 -5.30
C ASN A 163 12.48 -3.45 -6.32
N ILE A 164 12.30 -4.75 -6.08
CA ILE A 164 12.88 -5.80 -6.89
C ILE A 164 11.78 -6.54 -7.63
N GLY A 165 11.83 -6.53 -8.93
CA GLY A 165 10.93 -7.29 -9.78
C GLY A 165 11.14 -8.80 -9.63
N TRP A 166 10.15 -9.59 -10.05
CA TRP A 166 10.19 -11.06 -9.89
C TRP A 166 11.34 -11.74 -10.68
N ARG A 167 11.92 -11.08 -11.69
CA ARG A 167 13.11 -11.53 -12.42
C ARG A 167 14.41 -10.89 -11.91
N GLY A 168 14.34 -10.15 -10.79
CA GLY A 168 15.47 -9.48 -10.17
C GLY A 168 15.74 -8.06 -10.68
N GLU A 169 14.88 -7.48 -11.51
CA GLU A 169 15.01 -6.09 -11.97
C GLU A 169 14.93 -5.12 -10.79
N VAL A 170 15.71 -4.04 -10.82
CA VAL A 170 15.80 -3.06 -9.74
C VAL A 170 15.11 -1.75 -10.12
N TYR A 171 14.30 -1.25 -9.18
CA TYR A 171 13.57 0.01 -9.30
C TYR A 171 13.68 0.81 -7.99
N ASP A 172 13.47 2.11 -8.04
CA ASP A 172 13.45 2.97 -6.85
C ASP A 172 12.19 2.76 -5.99
N CYS A 173 11.07 2.38 -6.62
CA CYS A 173 9.81 2.05 -5.94
C CYS A 173 8.92 1.14 -6.82
N ASP A 174 7.84 0.63 -6.24
CA ASP A 174 6.84 -0.19 -6.92
C ASP A 174 6.10 0.57 -8.04
N PHE A 175 5.88 1.88 -7.90
CA PHE A 175 5.29 2.70 -8.96
C PHE A 175 6.22 2.84 -10.16
N ASN A 176 7.52 3.01 -9.94
CA ASN A 176 8.52 2.99 -11.01
C ASN A 176 8.54 1.64 -11.72
N GLN A 177 8.36 0.53 -11.00
CA GLN A 177 8.20 -0.79 -11.61
C GLN A 177 6.95 -0.85 -12.50
N MET A 178 5.80 -0.36 -12.02
CA MET A 178 4.56 -0.34 -12.79
C MET A 178 4.65 0.50 -14.07
N LEU A 179 5.56 1.48 -14.10
CA LEU A 179 5.81 2.39 -15.22
C LEU A 179 7.02 1.98 -16.06
N ASP A 180 7.65 0.85 -15.76
CA ASP A 180 8.90 0.36 -16.40
C ASP A 180 10.05 1.39 -16.34
N LEU A 181 10.10 2.18 -15.26
CA LEU A 181 11.16 3.13 -14.96
C LEU A 181 12.31 2.45 -14.22
N GLN A 182 12.97 1.52 -14.91
CA GLN A 182 14.13 0.80 -14.38
C GLN A 182 15.36 1.72 -14.30
N TRP A 183 16.27 1.44 -13.38
CA TRP A 183 17.55 2.13 -13.30
C TRP A 183 18.29 2.08 -14.65
N ARG A 184 18.64 3.24 -15.23
CA ARG A 184 19.19 3.34 -16.60
C ARG A 184 20.61 3.89 -16.68
N ASP A 185 21.02 4.75 -15.76
CA ASP A 185 22.25 5.55 -15.89
C ASP A 185 23.50 4.78 -15.43
N GLY A 186 23.81 3.67 -16.13
CA GLY A 186 25.00 2.85 -15.84
C GLY A 186 24.95 2.10 -14.51
N GLY A 187 23.84 2.20 -13.79
CA GLY A 187 23.59 1.44 -12.56
C GLY A 187 23.22 -0.03 -12.82
N PRO A 188 23.27 -0.86 -11.81
CA PRO A 188 22.88 -2.26 -11.93
C PRO A 188 21.43 -2.38 -12.34
N ARG A 189 21.15 -3.25 -13.31
CA ARG A 189 19.79 -3.55 -13.75
C ARG A 189 19.13 -4.63 -12.92
N TYR A 190 19.93 -5.48 -12.28
CA TYR A 190 19.47 -6.66 -11.55
C TYR A 190 20.07 -6.68 -10.15
N LEU A 191 19.34 -7.28 -9.21
CA LEU A 191 19.73 -7.39 -7.81
C LEU A 191 21.15 -7.96 -7.62
N TRP A 192 21.53 -8.93 -8.40
CA TRP A 192 22.87 -9.57 -8.31
C TRP A 192 24.01 -8.73 -8.87
N ASP A 193 23.71 -7.64 -9.57
CA ASP A 193 24.71 -6.70 -10.07
C ASP A 193 24.91 -5.51 -9.12
N ILE A 194 24.13 -5.44 -8.02
CA ILE A 194 24.18 -4.32 -7.07
C ILE A 194 25.47 -4.39 -6.24
N ASP A 195 26.25 -3.32 -6.31
CA ASP A 195 27.23 -2.98 -5.28
C ASP A 195 26.57 -2.04 -4.26
N PRO A 196 26.40 -2.46 -3.00
CA PRO A 196 25.76 -1.63 -1.96
C PRO A 196 26.41 -0.25 -1.81
N ALA A 197 27.72 -0.14 -2.05
CA ALA A 197 28.46 1.14 -1.95
C ALA A 197 28.06 2.15 -3.04
N GLN A 198 27.47 1.70 -4.13
CA GLN A 198 27.04 2.53 -5.25
C GLN A 198 25.56 2.94 -5.17
N VAL A 199 24.80 2.39 -4.22
CA VAL A 199 23.37 2.67 -4.06
C VAL A 199 23.14 3.96 -3.29
N GLU A 200 23.96 4.21 -2.26
CA GLU A 200 23.83 5.37 -1.40
C GLU A 200 24.12 6.67 -2.18
N GLY A 201 23.23 7.66 -2.02
CA GLY A 201 23.36 8.96 -2.68
C GLY A 201 22.95 8.98 -4.15
N ARG A 202 22.50 7.87 -4.72
CA ARG A 202 22.02 7.79 -6.09
C ARG A 202 20.75 8.63 -6.28
N ALA A 203 20.62 9.28 -7.44
CA ALA A 203 19.42 10.01 -7.82
C ALA A 203 18.25 9.02 -8.07
N ILE A 204 17.11 9.33 -7.49
CA ILE A 204 15.86 8.58 -7.68
C ILE A 204 15.21 9.02 -9.00
N LEU A 205 14.74 8.09 -9.82
CA LEU A 205 13.96 8.40 -11.01
C LEU A 205 12.56 8.88 -10.61
N THR A 206 12.23 10.09 -11.04
CA THR A 206 10.96 10.74 -10.71
C THR A 206 10.08 10.92 -11.95
N GLY A 207 8.78 11.07 -11.72
CA GLY A 207 7.77 11.39 -12.72
C GLY A 207 6.53 12.00 -12.07
N ASP A 208 5.50 12.26 -12.86
CA ASP A 208 4.26 12.91 -12.39
C ASP A 208 3.57 12.15 -11.25
N HIS A 209 3.70 10.83 -11.22
CA HIS A 209 3.17 10.00 -10.11
C HIS A 209 3.77 10.34 -8.75
N CYS A 210 4.98 10.91 -8.68
CA CYS A 210 5.62 11.29 -7.41
C CYS A 210 4.82 12.37 -6.66
N PHE A 211 4.02 13.18 -7.36
CA PHE A 211 3.12 14.12 -6.71
C PHE A 211 2.04 13.42 -5.86
N GLY A 212 1.65 12.19 -6.20
CA GLY A 212 0.77 11.39 -5.36
C GLY A 212 1.39 11.02 -4.00
N CYS A 213 2.71 10.82 -3.94
CA CYS A 213 3.41 10.54 -2.69
C CYS A 213 3.62 11.79 -1.83
N THR A 214 3.66 12.98 -2.44
CA THR A 214 4.01 14.24 -1.75
C THR A 214 2.81 15.13 -1.43
N ALA A 215 1.62 14.87 -2.03
CA ALA A 215 0.43 15.68 -1.84
C ALA A 215 -0.17 15.55 -0.43
N GLY A 216 -0.64 16.66 0.15
CA GLY A 216 -1.34 16.69 1.43
C GLY A 216 -0.49 16.15 2.58
N CYS A 217 -1.02 15.17 3.31
CA CYS A 217 -0.31 14.49 4.38
C CYS A 217 0.77 13.51 3.87
N GLY A 218 0.94 13.38 2.57
CA GLY A 218 1.84 12.41 1.95
C GLY A 218 1.27 11.00 1.90
N SER A 219 1.96 10.16 1.15
CA SER A 219 1.57 8.75 0.99
C SER A 219 2.82 7.88 0.89
N SER A 220 2.94 6.93 1.78
CA SER A 220 4.00 5.92 1.78
C SER A 220 3.41 4.54 2.05
N CYS A 221 4.25 3.52 2.00
CA CYS A 221 3.86 2.18 2.40
C CYS A 221 3.42 2.07 3.88
N GLY A 222 3.82 3.02 4.72
CA GLY A 222 3.39 3.16 6.13
C GLY A 222 2.25 4.17 6.34
N GLY A 223 1.57 4.61 5.26
CA GLY A 223 0.49 5.59 5.33
C GLY A 223 0.96 7.04 5.21
N ALA A 224 0.24 7.96 5.85
CA ALA A 224 0.54 9.39 5.85
C ALA A 224 1.91 9.68 6.46
N LEU A 225 2.62 10.67 5.89
CA LEU A 225 3.99 11.05 6.28
C LEU A 225 4.01 12.25 7.23
N ALA A 226 3.04 13.17 7.09
CA ALA A 226 2.89 14.35 7.93
C ALA A 226 1.52 14.37 8.61
N ALA A 227 1.42 15.12 9.71
CA ALA A 227 0.12 15.49 10.26
C ALA A 227 -0.60 16.46 9.30
N PRO A 228 -1.93 16.48 9.30
CA PRO A 228 -2.74 17.41 8.49
C PRO A 228 -2.51 18.84 8.90
#